data_ff9a0d1af9b6bc753bdcc08c42b46a1c
#
_entry.id   ff9a0d1af9b6bc753bdcc08c42b46a1c
#
_cell.length_a   1.000
_cell.length_b   1.000
_cell.length_c   1.000
_cell.angle_alpha   90.00
_cell.angle_beta   90.00
_cell.angle_gamma   90.00
#
_symmetry.space_group_name_H-M   'P 1'
#
loop_
_entity.id
_entity.type
_entity.pdbx_description
1 polymer ?
#
loop_
_entity_poly.entity_id
_entity_poly.type
_entity_poly.pdbx_seq_one_letter_code
_entity_poly.pdbx_strand_id
1 'polypeptide(L)'
;MKRDDDSGQVLLLIVAYASIALLLVTVVVGASAVHVERKQLLAVADAAALDAADAVDTDVLYGTGARPGAVPLSDRSVQAAVEDYAVAVGATGRFQDFRVEGATGSPDGRTAQVTLSARARLPLVSAVLGEYAAGVPLTVTARARTNLG
;
A
#
# COMPACT_ATOMS: atom_id res chain seq x y z
N MET A 1 -46.97 41.34 2.68
CA MET A 1 -45.57 41.30 2.19
C MET A 1 -44.66 40.64 3.21
N LYS A 2 -44.91 39.34 3.56
CA LYS A 2 -44.06 38.57 4.50
C LYS A 2 -43.72 37.17 3.98
N ARG A 3 -43.98 36.86 2.70
CA ARG A 3 -43.80 35.53 2.12
C ARG A 3 -42.43 35.34 1.39
N ASP A 4 -41.75 36.41 1.07
CA ASP A 4 -40.46 36.28 0.31
C ASP A 4 -39.24 36.02 1.21
N ASP A 5 -39.32 36.47 2.49
CA ASP A 5 -38.24 36.20 3.49
C ASP A 5 -38.15 34.74 3.90
N ASP A 6 -39.28 34.03 4.02
CA ASP A 6 -39.32 32.62 4.41
C ASP A 6 -38.77 31.71 3.32
N SER A 7 -38.94 32.05 2.05
CA SER A 7 -38.43 31.30 0.92
C SER A 7 -36.88 31.34 0.85
N GLY A 8 -36.27 32.44 1.22
CA GLY A 8 -34.83 32.59 1.31
C GLY A 8 -34.21 31.74 2.44
N GLN A 9 -34.86 31.68 3.60
CA GLN A 9 -34.42 30.86 4.73
C GLN A 9 -34.46 29.36 4.40
N VAL A 10 -35.52 28.89 3.75
CA VAL A 10 -35.66 27.49 3.34
C VAL A 10 -34.60 27.10 2.32
N LEU A 11 -34.33 27.95 1.34
CA LEU A 11 -33.29 27.73 0.36
C LEU A 11 -31.91 27.62 1.00
N LEU A 12 -31.59 28.51 1.93
CA LEU A 12 -30.32 28.51 2.65
C LEU A 12 -30.15 27.23 3.50
N LEU A 13 -31.24 26.78 4.13
CA LEU A 13 -31.26 25.53 4.88
C LEU A 13 -30.99 24.31 3.97
N ILE A 14 -31.66 24.25 2.81
CA ILE A 14 -31.46 23.17 1.82
C ILE A 14 -30.01 23.14 1.35
N VAL A 15 -29.44 24.29 1.01
CA VAL A 15 -28.03 24.38 0.56
C VAL A 15 -27.08 23.94 1.67
N ALA A 16 -27.34 24.33 2.93
CA ALA A 16 -26.53 23.91 4.06
C ALA A 16 -26.57 22.39 4.26
N TYR A 17 -27.74 21.77 4.25
CA TYR A 17 -27.88 20.32 4.37
C TYR A 17 -27.26 19.58 3.17
N ALA A 18 -27.47 20.07 1.97
CA ALA A 18 -26.85 19.49 0.77
C ALA A 18 -25.31 19.53 0.84
N SER A 19 -24.75 20.63 1.33
CA SER A 19 -23.30 20.78 1.52
C SER A 19 -22.76 19.80 2.57
N ILE A 20 -23.46 19.64 3.69
CA ILE A 20 -23.08 18.67 4.73
C ILE A 20 -23.16 17.23 4.19
N ALA A 21 -24.23 16.89 3.49
CA ALA A 21 -24.37 15.57 2.87
C ALA A 21 -23.26 15.27 1.86
N LEU A 22 -22.92 16.23 1.00
CA LEU A 22 -21.82 16.10 0.03
C LEU A 22 -20.48 15.91 0.74
N LEU A 23 -20.22 16.64 1.81
CA LEU A 23 -19.00 16.52 2.60
C LEU A 23 -18.90 15.14 3.25
N LEU A 24 -19.98 14.62 3.82
CA LEU A 24 -20.01 13.26 4.39
C LEU A 24 -19.72 12.19 3.33
N VAL A 25 -20.34 12.28 2.15
CA VAL A 25 -20.07 11.37 1.04
C VAL A 25 -18.61 11.43 0.64
N THR A 26 -18.03 12.62 0.53
CA THR A 26 -16.60 12.80 0.19
C THR A 26 -15.68 12.12 1.19
N VAL A 27 -15.96 12.25 2.48
CA VAL A 27 -15.18 11.61 3.56
C VAL A 27 -15.26 10.07 3.46
N VAL A 28 -16.46 9.52 3.28
CA VAL A 28 -16.67 8.07 3.19
C VAL A 28 -15.97 7.48 1.97
N VAL A 29 -16.10 8.12 0.81
CA VAL A 29 -15.43 7.69 -0.43
C VAL A 29 -13.91 7.77 -0.29
N GLY A 30 -13.39 8.84 0.30
CA GLY A 30 -11.96 9.01 0.57
C GLY A 30 -11.40 7.92 1.49
N ALA A 31 -12.07 7.63 2.60
CA ALA A 31 -11.68 6.58 3.54
C ALA A 31 -11.70 5.20 2.87
N SER A 32 -12.71 4.92 2.05
CA SER A 32 -12.80 3.65 1.29
C SER A 32 -11.66 3.49 0.29
N ALA A 33 -11.32 4.55 -0.43
CA ALA A 33 -10.20 4.54 -1.39
C ALA A 33 -8.87 4.22 -0.71
N VAL A 34 -8.56 4.87 0.42
CA VAL A 34 -7.35 4.62 1.22
C VAL A 34 -7.31 3.17 1.71
N HIS A 35 -8.44 2.63 2.17
CA HIS A 35 -8.51 1.25 2.65
C HIS A 35 -8.24 0.22 1.54
N VAL A 36 -8.81 0.43 0.37
CA VAL A 36 -8.57 -0.44 -0.79
C VAL A 36 -7.12 -0.40 -1.23
N GLU A 37 -6.53 0.79 -1.32
CA GLU A 37 -5.13 0.96 -1.75
C GLU A 37 -4.16 0.34 -0.75
N ARG A 38 -4.44 0.47 0.56
CA ARG A 38 -3.67 -0.21 1.62
C ARG A 38 -3.72 -1.74 1.48
N LYS A 39 -4.89 -2.32 1.20
CA LYS A 39 -5.02 -3.77 0.96
C LYS A 39 -4.24 -4.24 -0.26
N GLN A 40 -4.27 -3.45 -1.33
CA GLN A 40 -3.50 -3.77 -2.54
C GLN A 40 -1.99 -3.70 -2.30
N LEU A 41 -1.52 -2.70 -1.56
CA LEU A 41 -0.11 -2.59 -1.18
C LEU A 41 0.32 -3.75 -0.27
N LEU A 42 -0.54 -4.14 0.69
CA LEU A 42 -0.28 -5.29 1.56
C LEU A 42 -0.22 -6.60 0.75
N ALA A 43 -1.10 -6.79 -0.22
CA ALA A 43 -1.06 -7.98 -1.09
C ALA A 43 0.25 -8.06 -1.90
N VAL A 44 0.78 -6.92 -2.36
CA VAL A 44 2.10 -6.89 -3.01
C VAL A 44 3.21 -7.22 -2.01
N ALA A 45 3.14 -6.71 -0.78
CA ALA A 45 4.13 -7.00 0.26
C ALA A 45 4.12 -8.50 0.66
N ASP A 46 2.93 -9.10 0.81
CA ASP A 46 2.76 -10.53 1.12
C ASP A 46 3.35 -11.41 0.00
N ALA A 47 3.02 -11.10 -1.25
CA ALA A 47 3.53 -11.85 -2.38
C ALA A 47 5.04 -11.70 -2.56
N ALA A 48 5.59 -10.48 -2.38
CA ALA A 48 7.02 -10.23 -2.41
C ALA A 48 7.77 -10.95 -1.27
N ALA A 49 7.15 -11.05 -0.08
CA ALA A 49 7.74 -11.79 1.05
C ALA A 49 7.81 -13.29 0.76
N LEU A 50 6.77 -13.86 0.14
CA LEU A 50 6.76 -15.26 -0.28
C LEU A 50 7.81 -15.51 -1.37
N ASP A 51 7.86 -14.68 -2.41
CA ASP A 51 8.84 -14.79 -3.49
C ASP A 51 10.28 -14.71 -2.95
N ALA A 52 10.56 -13.76 -2.06
CA ALA A 52 11.87 -13.64 -1.42
C ALA A 52 12.22 -14.85 -0.53
N ALA A 53 11.25 -15.47 0.10
CA ALA A 53 11.46 -16.67 0.90
C ALA A 53 11.75 -17.91 0.00
N ASP A 54 11.06 -18.02 -1.14
CA ASP A 54 11.18 -19.14 -2.08
C ASP A 54 12.44 -19.04 -2.96
N ALA A 55 12.88 -17.81 -3.29
CA ALA A 55 14.08 -17.59 -4.12
C ALA A 55 15.35 -18.21 -3.51
N VAL A 56 15.47 -18.22 -2.19
CA VAL A 56 16.62 -18.82 -1.49
C VAL A 56 16.60 -20.34 -1.54
N ASP A 57 15.43 -20.98 -1.50
CA ASP A 57 15.31 -22.42 -1.63
C ASP A 57 15.74 -22.89 -3.03
N THR A 58 15.50 -22.09 -4.05
CA THR A 58 15.86 -22.39 -5.44
C THR A 58 17.38 -22.27 -5.69
N ASP A 59 18.01 -21.24 -5.16
CA ASP A 59 19.47 -21.06 -5.26
C ASP A 59 20.25 -22.17 -4.53
N VAL A 60 19.70 -22.67 -3.44
CA VAL A 60 20.28 -23.82 -2.68
C VAL A 60 20.12 -25.12 -3.45
N LEU A 61 19.00 -25.32 -4.14
CA LEU A 61 18.70 -26.54 -4.91
C LEU A 61 19.54 -26.66 -6.20
N TYR A 62 19.80 -25.55 -6.86
CA TYR A 62 20.51 -25.52 -8.15
C TYR A 62 21.96 -25.04 -8.06
N GLY A 63 22.36 -24.45 -6.95
CA GLY A 63 23.73 -24.05 -6.66
C GLY A 63 24.60 -25.28 -6.34
N THR A 64 25.74 -25.38 -7.03
CA THR A 64 26.69 -26.50 -6.93
C THR A 64 27.18 -26.74 -5.50
N GLY A 65 26.60 -27.68 -4.79
CA GLY A 65 27.16 -28.31 -3.59
C GLY A 65 26.77 -27.73 -2.23
N ALA A 66 25.84 -26.80 -2.15
CA ALA A 66 25.31 -26.36 -0.85
C ALA A 66 24.34 -27.41 -0.28
N ARG A 67 24.47 -27.70 1.02
CA ARG A 67 23.54 -28.59 1.71
C ARG A 67 22.18 -27.89 1.84
N PRO A 68 21.04 -28.61 1.64
CA PRO A 68 19.71 -28.05 1.91
C PRO A 68 19.66 -27.46 3.32
N GLY A 69 19.22 -26.20 3.44
CA GLY A 69 19.13 -25.48 4.71
C GLY A 69 20.40 -24.69 5.13
N ALA A 70 21.43 -24.58 4.27
CA ALA A 70 22.71 -23.98 4.65
C ALA A 70 22.89 -22.49 4.32
N VAL A 71 22.02 -21.90 3.52
CA VAL A 71 22.14 -20.45 3.17
C VAL A 71 21.05 -19.67 3.93
N PRO A 72 21.43 -18.90 4.96
CA PRO A 72 20.48 -18.04 5.65
C PRO A 72 20.06 -16.90 4.72
N LEU A 73 18.80 -16.49 4.82
CA LEU A 73 18.29 -15.27 4.23
C LEU A 73 19.14 -14.08 4.72
N SER A 74 19.57 -13.23 3.82
CA SER A 74 20.26 -11.98 4.17
C SER A 74 19.36 -10.79 3.85
N ASP A 75 19.56 -9.68 4.52
CA ASP A 75 18.82 -8.44 4.23
C ASP A 75 18.97 -8.05 2.76
N ARG A 76 20.17 -8.18 2.22
CA ARG A 76 20.47 -7.84 0.81
C ARG A 76 19.75 -8.75 -0.18
N SER A 77 19.70 -10.07 0.07
CA SER A 77 19.00 -11.01 -0.82
C SER A 77 17.50 -10.76 -0.81
N VAL A 78 16.93 -10.49 0.36
CA VAL A 78 15.50 -10.15 0.49
C VAL A 78 15.19 -8.82 -0.21
N GLN A 79 16.01 -7.78 -0.01
CA GLN A 79 15.81 -6.49 -0.68
C GLN A 79 15.87 -6.62 -2.20
N ALA A 80 16.87 -7.32 -2.74
CA ALA A 80 16.99 -7.53 -4.18
C ALA A 80 15.79 -8.28 -4.76
N ALA A 81 15.36 -9.38 -4.14
CA ALA A 81 14.19 -10.12 -4.57
C ALA A 81 12.90 -9.28 -4.55
N VAL A 82 12.71 -8.46 -3.51
CA VAL A 82 11.54 -7.57 -3.39
C VAL A 82 11.57 -6.48 -4.46
N GLU A 83 12.71 -5.89 -4.76
CA GLU A 83 12.86 -4.88 -5.82
C GLU A 83 12.56 -5.49 -7.19
N ASP A 84 13.11 -6.67 -7.50
CA ASP A 84 12.84 -7.39 -8.75
C ASP A 84 11.36 -7.74 -8.88
N TYR A 85 10.75 -8.26 -7.82
CA TYR A 85 9.32 -8.54 -7.79
C TYR A 85 8.47 -7.29 -8.02
N ALA A 86 8.78 -6.18 -7.33
CA ALA A 86 8.07 -4.91 -7.47
C ALA A 86 8.11 -4.37 -8.90
N VAL A 87 9.24 -4.53 -9.58
CA VAL A 87 9.39 -4.18 -11.00
C VAL A 87 8.55 -5.12 -11.88
N ALA A 88 8.62 -6.42 -11.64
CA ALA A 88 7.89 -7.44 -12.42
C ALA A 88 6.36 -7.25 -12.37
N VAL A 89 5.82 -6.88 -11.20
CA VAL A 89 4.36 -6.62 -11.04
C VAL A 89 3.95 -5.18 -11.35
N GLY A 90 4.90 -4.32 -11.75
CA GLY A 90 4.64 -2.92 -12.08
C GLY A 90 4.20 -2.06 -10.90
N ALA A 91 4.62 -2.39 -9.68
CA ALA A 91 4.22 -1.69 -8.45
C ALA A 91 4.58 -0.20 -8.47
N THR A 92 5.76 0.14 -9.02
CA THR A 92 6.24 1.52 -9.15
C THR A 92 5.36 2.40 -10.05
N GLY A 93 4.69 1.81 -11.05
CA GLY A 93 3.75 2.52 -11.93
C GLY A 93 2.32 2.55 -11.37
N ARG A 94 1.97 1.60 -10.51
CA ARG A 94 0.63 1.43 -9.94
C ARG A 94 0.40 2.30 -8.71
N PHE A 95 1.40 2.39 -7.82
CA PHE A 95 1.31 3.14 -6.57
C PHE A 95 2.07 4.48 -6.68
N GLN A 96 1.53 5.51 -6.07
CA GLN A 96 2.21 6.81 -6.00
C GLN A 96 3.30 6.78 -4.91
N ASP A 97 4.49 7.31 -5.21
CA ASP A 97 5.64 7.35 -4.29
C ASP A 97 5.97 5.97 -3.67
N PHE A 98 5.86 4.91 -4.48
CA PHE A 98 6.20 3.56 -4.05
C PHE A 98 7.67 3.45 -3.64
N ARG A 99 7.93 2.83 -2.48
CA ARG A 99 9.28 2.59 -1.96
C ARG A 99 9.35 1.26 -1.22
N VAL A 100 10.48 0.59 -1.36
CA VAL A 100 10.90 -0.50 -0.49
C VAL A 100 11.64 0.13 0.68
N GLU A 101 11.12 -0.06 1.90
CA GLU A 101 11.69 0.56 3.10
C GLU A 101 12.90 -0.22 3.62
N GLY A 102 13.81 0.48 4.30
CA GLY A 102 15.03 -0.12 4.86
C GLY A 102 14.79 -1.17 5.96
N ALA A 103 13.55 -1.29 6.47
CA ALA A 103 13.15 -2.37 7.37
C ALA A 103 12.85 -3.69 6.64
N THR A 104 13.01 -3.73 5.31
CA THR A 104 12.94 -4.94 4.49
C THR A 104 14.23 -5.74 4.65
N GLY A 105 14.12 -7.02 4.99
CA GLY A 105 15.29 -7.87 5.22
C GLY A 105 14.93 -9.19 5.90
N SER A 106 15.91 -9.83 6.53
CA SER A 106 15.72 -11.08 7.24
C SER A 106 16.21 -10.97 8.69
N PRO A 107 15.31 -10.74 9.66
CA PRO A 107 15.70 -10.51 11.06
C PRO A 107 16.29 -11.75 11.76
N ASP A 108 15.99 -12.95 11.28
CA ASP A 108 16.39 -14.22 11.89
C ASP A 108 17.07 -15.21 10.92
N GLY A 109 17.38 -14.75 9.70
CA GLY A 109 17.96 -15.59 8.65
C GLY A 109 17.01 -16.65 8.08
N ARG A 110 15.74 -16.66 8.48
CA ARG A 110 14.72 -17.63 8.05
C ARG A 110 13.38 -16.99 7.66
N THR A 111 13.17 -15.76 8.07
CA THR A 111 11.96 -15.00 7.80
C THR A 111 12.28 -13.87 6.85
N ALA A 112 11.63 -13.82 5.70
CA ALA A 112 11.62 -12.65 4.83
C ALA A 112 10.62 -11.64 5.40
N GLN A 113 11.08 -10.48 5.81
CA GLN A 113 10.26 -9.34 6.21
C GLN A 113 10.31 -8.28 5.12
N VAL A 114 9.15 -7.88 4.64
CA VAL A 114 9.00 -6.87 3.59
C VAL A 114 8.20 -5.70 4.12
N THR A 115 8.78 -4.51 4.05
CA THR A 115 8.11 -3.27 4.42
C THR A 115 8.07 -2.36 3.18
N LEU A 116 6.85 -2.04 2.75
CA LEU A 116 6.59 -1.18 1.60
C LEU A 116 5.89 0.08 2.05
N SER A 117 6.20 1.20 1.39
CA SER A 117 5.46 2.45 1.54
C SER A 117 4.98 2.97 0.20
N ALA A 118 3.86 3.68 0.23
CA ALA A 118 3.26 4.35 -0.92
C ALA A 118 2.36 5.49 -0.44
N ARG A 119 1.82 6.29 -1.38
CA ARG A 119 0.80 7.30 -1.07
C ARG A 119 -0.53 6.92 -1.68
N ALA A 120 -1.58 6.86 -0.87
CA ALA A 120 -2.95 6.68 -1.34
C ALA A 120 -3.49 7.97 -1.96
N ARG A 121 -4.10 7.81 -3.13
CA ARG A 121 -4.78 8.90 -3.82
C ARG A 121 -6.18 9.09 -3.25
N LEU A 122 -6.55 10.35 -3.03
CA LEU A 122 -7.90 10.75 -2.64
C LEU A 122 -8.62 11.31 -3.88
N PRO A 123 -9.35 10.51 -4.65
CA PRO A 123 -9.84 10.90 -5.98
C PRO A 123 -10.71 12.16 -5.96
N LEU A 124 -11.58 12.34 -4.96
CA LEU A 124 -12.44 13.51 -4.85
C LEU A 124 -11.67 14.75 -4.36
N VAL A 125 -10.70 14.55 -3.47
CA VAL A 125 -9.88 15.66 -2.94
C VAL A 125 -8.90 16.15 -4.00
N SER A 126 -8.30 15.23 -4.76
CA SER A 126 -7.40 15.59 -5.85
C SER A 126 -8.12 16.29 -7.02
N ALA A 127 -9.40 15.96 -7.26
CA ALA A 127 -10.20 16.64 -8.28
C ALA A 127 -10.48 18.12 -7.94
N VAL A 128 -10.54 18.45 -6.63
CA VAL A 128 -10.83 19.82 -6.16
C VAL A 128 -9.55 20.60 -5.88
N LEU A 129 -8.56 19.97 -5.24
CA LEU A 129 -7.33 20.62 -4.78
C LEU A 129 -6.13 20.42 -5.73
N GLY A 130 -6.27 19.58 -6.77
CA GLY A 130 -5.20 19.33 -7.74
C GLY A 130 -3.91 18.84 -7.05
N GLU A 131 -2.80 19.47 -7.37
CA GLU A 131 -1.47 19.13 -6.84
C GLU A 131 -1.32 19.37 -5.33
N TYR A 132 -2.20 20.16 -4.70
CA TYR A 132 -2.20 20.39 -3.26
C TYR A 132 -2.79 19.21 -2.46
N ALA A 133 -3.40 18.24 -3.11
CA ALA A 133 -3.86 17.01 -2.48
C ALA A 133 -2.68 16.06 -2.25
N ALA A 134 -1.84 16.34 -1.27
CA ALA A 134 -0.82 15.41 -0.81
C ALA A 134 -1.51 14.14 -0.31
N GLY A 135 -1.41 13.03 -1.05
CA GLY A 135 -2.05 11.75 -0.69
C GLY A 135 -1.68 11.27 0.73
N VAL A 136 -2.43 10.32 1.25
CA VAL A 136 -2.20 9.75 2.59
C VAL A 136 -1.03 8.76 2.54
N PRO A 137 0.02 8.94 3.36
CA PRO A 137 1.12 7.99 3.41
C PRO A 137 0.63 6.64 3.99
N LEU A 138 0.98 5.56 3.31
CA LEU A 138 0.70 4.20 3.70
C LEU A 138 2.01 3.46 3.91
N THR A 139 2.10 2.70 5.00
CA THR A 139 3.18 1.75 5.23
C THR A 139 2.58 0.41 5.61
N VAL A 140 3.06 -0.66 4.99
CA VAL A 140 2.64 -2.03 5.26
C VAL A 140 3.86 -2.90 5.49
N THR A 141 3.71 -3.91 6.34
CA THR A 141 4.76 -4.91 6.59
C THR A 141 4.16 -6.31 6.47
N ALA A 142 4.81 -7.15 5.68
CA ALA A 142 4.49 -8.55 5.50
C ALA A 142 5.67 -9.42 5.94
N ARG A 143 5.40 -10.69 6.27
CA ARG A 143 6.42 -11.66 6.66
C ARG A 143 6.08 -13.03 6.09
N ALA A 144 7.06 -13.65 5.47
CA ALA A 144 7.00 -15.05 5.05
C ALA A 144 8.16 -15.81 5.66
N ARG A 145 7.91 -17.04 6.06
CA ARG A 145 8.93 -17.92 6.65
C ARG A 145 9.18 -19.11 5.73
N THR A 146 10.45 -19.38 5.45
CA THR A 146 10.83 -20.61 4.78
C THR A 146 10.46 -21.79 5.66
N ASN A 147 9.67 -22.72 5.13
CA ASN A 147 9.27 -23.93 5.83
C ASN A 147 10.23 -25.06 5.43
N LEU A 148 11.38 -25.08 6.07
CA LEU A 148 12.31 -26.19 5.94
C LEU A 148 11.76 -27.33 6.81
N GLY A 149 10.88 -28.15 6.22
CA GLY A 149 10.41 -29.42 6.77
C GLY A 149 11.40 -30.53 6.51
#